data_92028a3c5167e49e34197bf66e8f36a1
#
_entry.id   92028a3c5167e49e34197bf66e8f36a1
#
_cell.length_a   1.000
_cell.length_b   1.000
_cell.length_c   1.000
_cell.angle_alpha   90.00
_cell.angle_beta   90.00
_cell.angle_gamma   90.00
#
_symmetry.space_group_name_H-M   'P 1'
#
loop_
_entity.id
_entity.type
_entity.pdbx_description
1 polymer ?
#
loop_
_entity_poly.entity_id
_entity_poly.type
_entity_poly.pdbx_seq_one_letter_code
_entity_poly.pdbx_strand_id
1 'polypeptide(L)'
;MGRLRTRLLKRLPQLLPEPVGHALDATVSLMERRGSSLFLVGGAVRDLILGSSLVDVDLVVEEDVIAVANDLGRRLRANVVGHPRFGTAVVRGRGFRLDLARARTEFYARPGALPTVRPSTIEEDLDRRDFTINAMALRLVGERPGELMDLHGGERDLEGKMLRILHGESFQDDATRIFRAVRYAGRLGFAIERLTAACLGRDRGYIETISGTRLRREFERIAIEVEVGRIIRLAARRHVLEAAHQEFTIESRKLRAVARLPTLPASHRDAVLFCILLAQAAPSGAEGAIGRLAMTGRQAEAVAGLLGIQRHAGELSAAGTKPSRIAELLSPRPVEAIESFALFGPARAVRRVRRYLDEWRFVRPQLDGSDLQRLGIARGPAVGSTLKALLAARLDGRVVTNEDEVALVRELAEAKMSSSRG
;
A
#
# COMPACT_ATOMS: atom_id res chain seq x y z
N MET A 1 -20.70 6.26 -33.26
CA MET A 1 -21.19 5.78 -31.95
C MET A 1 -21.52 4.27 -31.92
N GLY A 2 -22.30 3.69 -32.83
CA GLY A 2 -22.64 2.25 -32.77
C GLY A 2 -21.47 1.25 -32.84
N ARG A 3 -20.39 1.57 -33.57
CA ARG A 3 -19.21 0.68 -33.69
C ARG A 3 -18.39 0.60 -32.40
N LEU A 4 -18.31 1.67 -31.60
CA LEU A 4 -17.58 1.68 -30.32
C LEU A 4 -18.31 0.85 -29.27
N ARG A 5 -19.64 0.97 -29.18
CA ARG A 5 -20.49 0.22 -28.23
C ARG A 5 -20.30 -1.30 -28.35
N THR A 6 -20.42 -1.82 -29.57
CA THR A 6 -20.24 -3.26 -29.84
C THR A 6 -18.79 -3.71 -29.57
N ARG A 7 -17.81 -2.80 -29.74
CA ARG A 7 -16.39 -3.09 -29.53
C ARG A 7 -16.04 -3.25 -28.04
N LEU A 8 -16.58 -2.40 -27.13
CA LEU A 8 -16.29 -2.48 -25.70
C LEU A 8 -16.85 -3.76 -25.06
N LEU A 9 -18.10 -4.13 -25.35
CA LEU A 9 -18.68 -5.39 -24.86
C LEU A 9 -17.92 -6.62 -25.37
N LYS A 10 -17.48 -6.65 -26.63
CA LYS A 10 -16.67 -7.75 -27.18
C LYS A 10 -15.26 -7.83 -26.58
N ARG A 11 -14.72 -6.71 -26.12
CA ARG A 11 -13.39 -6.63 -25.53
C ARG A 11 -13.39 -7.02 -24.05
N LEU A 12 -14.47 -6.73 -23.33
CA LEU A 12 -14.59 -6.94 -21.89
C LEU A 12 -14.19 -8.36 -21.45
N PRO A 13 -14.71 -9.46 -22.03
CA PRO A 13 -14.32 -10.82 -21.62
C PRO A 13 -12.83 -11.13 -21.84
N GLN A 14 -12.17 -10.46 -22.80
CA GLN A 14 -10.76 -10.69 -23.13
C GLN A 14 -9.80 -10.07 -22.09
N LEU A 15 -10.27 -9.11 -21.31
CA LEU A 15 -9.48 -8.40 -20.32
C LEU A 15 -9.75 -8.83 -18.88
N LEU A 16 -10.73 -9.73 -18.69
CA LEU A 16 -11.09 -10.28 -17.38
C LEU A 16 -10.41 -11.64 -17.14
N PRO A 17 -9.93 -11.91 -15.91
CA PRO A 17 -9.63 -13.28 -15.51
C PRO A 17 -10.87 -14.17 -15.62
N GLU A 18 -10.71 -15.41 -16.04
CA GLU A 18 -11.82 -16.36 -16.27
C GLU A 18 -12.83 -16.44 -15.10
N PRO A 19 -12.41 -16.58 -13.83
CA PRO A 19 -13.37 -16.63 -12.71
C PRO A 19 -14.19 -15.33 -12.55
N VAL A 20 -13.59 -14.18 -12.88
CA VAL A 20 -14.26 -12.87 -12.82
C VAL A 20 -15.26 -12.74 -13.98
N GLY A 21 -14.89 -13.21 -15.18
CA GLY A 21 -15.77 -13.26 -16.34
C GLY A 21 -17.03 -14.08 -16.06
N HIS A 22 -16.89 -15.30 -15.56
CA HIS A 22 -18.02 -16.16 -15.17
C HIS A 22 -18.93 -15.51 -14.11
N ALA A 23 -18.33 -14.82 -13.12
CA ALA A 23 -19.11 -14.14 -12.10
C ALA A 23 -19.87 -12.93 -12.68
N LEU A 24 -19.27 -12.21 -13.63
CA LEU A 24 -19.93 -11.11 -14.35
C LEU A 24 -21.09 -11.63 -15.22
N ASP A 25 -20.91 -12.71 -15.97
CA ASP A 25 -21.97 -13.33 -16.80
C ASP A 25 -23.15 -13.79 -15.93
N ALA A 26 -22.87 -14.37 -14.77
CA ALA A 26 -23.89 -14.75 -13.80
C ALA A 26 -24.66 -13.51 -13.27
N THR A 27 -23.94 -12.38 -13.09
CA THR A 27 -24.55 -11.11 -12.66
C THR A 27 -25.42 -10.51 -13.77
N VAL A 28 -24.94 -10.47 -15.01
CA VAL A 28 -25.70 -10.05 -16.20
C VAL A 28 -26.99 -10.87 -16.31
N SER A 29 -26.89 -12.20 -16.30
CA SER A 29 -28.05 -13.08 -16.39
C SER A 29 -29.02 -12.93 -15.21
N LEU A 30 -28.54 -12.57 -14.02
CA LEU A 30 -29.41 -12.27 -12.88
C LEU A 30 -30.20 -10.99 -13.13
N MET A 31 -29.51 -9.92 -13.56
CA MET A 31 -30.13 -8.61 -13.77
C MET A 31 -31.11 -8.60 -14.95
N GLU A 32 -30.84 -9.36 -16.02
CA GLU A 32 -31.79 -9.57 -17.12
C GLU A 32 -33.10 -10.20 -16.63
N ARG A 33 -33.04 -11.26 -15.80
CA ARG A 33 -34.25 -11.89 -15.22
C ARG A 33 -35.00 -10.97 -14.27
N ARG A 34 -34.31 -10.03 -13.62
CA ARG A 34 -34.94 -9.03 -12.75
C ARG A 34 -35.54 -7.84 -13.54
N GLY A 35 -35.24 -7.73 -14.84
CA GLY A 35 -35.63 -6.61 -15.66
C GLY A 35 -34.99 -5.29 -15.23
N SER A 36 -33.84 -5.32 -14.59
CA SER A 36 -33.17 -4.17 -13.98
C SER A 36 -31.85 -3.85 -14.69
N SER A 37 -31.46 -2.57 -14.68
CA SER A 37 -30.22 -2.12 -15.31
C SER A 37 -28.97 -2.52 -14.52
N LEU A 38 -27.89 -2.81 -15.25
CA LEU A 38 -26.55 -3.09 -14.72
C LEU A 38 -25.52 -2.26 -15.45
N PHE A 39 -24.62 -1.63 -14.71
CA PHE A 39 -23.55 -0.81 -15.26
C PHE A 39 -22.19 -1.23 -14.74
N LEU A 40 -21.21 -1.36 -15.64
CA LEU A 40 -19.79 -1.34 -15.29
C LEU A 40 -19.36 0.13 -15.17
N VAL A 41 -18.62 0.51 -14.12
CA VAL A 41 -18.37 1.92 -13.86
C VAL A 41 -16.90 2.22 -13.49
N GLY A 42 -16.54 3.48 -13.56
CA GLY A 42 -15.33 4.04 -12.98
C GLY A 42 -14.03 3.54 -13.58
N GLY A 43 -13.13 3.09 -12.70
CA GLY A 43 -11.82 2.59 -13.10
C GLY A 43 -11.87 1.44 -14.08
N ALA A 44 -12.86 0.56 -13.95
CA ALA A 44 -13.04 -0.59 -14.85
C ALA A 44 -13.36 -0.14 -16.29
N VAL A 45 -14.21 0.89 -16.46
CA VAL A 45 -14.52 1.45 -17.80
C VAL A 45 -13.31 2.13 -18.41
N ARG A 46 -12.59 2.94 -17.62
CA ARG A 46 -11.32 3.55 -18.03
C ARG A 46 -10.32 2.50 -18.51
N ASP A 47 -10.09 1.46 -17.73
CA ASP A 47 -9.09 0.44 -18.02
C ASP A 47 -9.52 -0.43 -19.23
N LEU A 48 -10.83 -0.67 -19.40
CA LEU A 48 -11.41 -1.28 -20.59
C LEU A 48 -11.15 -0.45 -21.88
N ILE A 49 -11.33 0.86 -21.82
CA ILE A 49 -11.04 1.76 -22.96
C ILE A 49 -9.55 1.75 -23.28
N LEU A 50 -8.68 1.85 -22.25
CA LEU A 50 -7.23 1.79 -22.40
C LEU A 50 -6.71 0.41 -22.83
N GLY A 51 -7.50 -0.65 -22.67
CA GLY A 51 -7.13 -2.03 -22.98
C GLY A 51 -6.19 -2.66 -21.97
N SER A 52 -6.24 -2.19 -20.76
CA SER A 52 -5.53 -2.77 -19.63
C SER A 52 -6.31 -3.92 -19.02
N SER A 53 -5.62 -4.87 -18.37
CA SER A 53 -6.26 -5.94 -17.61
C SER A 53 -7.15 -5.36 -16.51
N LEU A 54 -8.36 -5.89 -16.36
CA LEU A 54 -9.33 -5.50 -15.35
C LEU A 54 -9.14 -6.37 -14.10
N VAL A 55 -8.61 -5.76 -13.05
CA VAL A 55 -8.37 -6.43 -11.75
C VAL A 55 -9.59 -6.27 -10.84
N ASP A 56 -10.14 -5.06 -10.79
CA ASP A 56 -11.31 -4.71 -9.98
C ASP A 56 -12.50 -4.45 -10.91
N VAL A 57 -13.64 -5.07 -10.60
CA VAL A 57 -14.89 -4.92 -11.35
C VAL A 57 -15.89 -4.23 -10.44
N ASP A 58 -16.10 -2.93 -10.69
CA ASP A 58 -17.08 -2.10 -10.00
C ASP A 58 -18.39 -2.09 -10.80
N LEU A 59 -19.45 -2.57 -10.18
CA LEU A 59 -20.80 -2.65 -10.78
C LEU A 59 -21.77 -1.74 -10.04
N VAL A 60 -22.63 -1.07 -10.79
CA VAL A 60 -23.71 -0.23 -10.24
C VAL A 60 -25.06 -0.75 -10.70
N VAL A 61 -26.02 -0.76 -9.77
CA VAL A 61 -27.44 -1.07 -9.99
C VAL A 61 -28.29 0.08 -9.42
N GLU A 62 -29.51 0.24 -9.93
CA GLU A 62 -30.45 1.28 -9.45
C GLU A 62 -31.48 0.74 -8.46
N GLU A 63 -31.38 -0.54 -8.10
CA GLU A 63 -32.23 -1.24 -7.14
C GLU A 63 -31.51 -1.57 -5.82
N ASP A 64 -32.14 -2.37 -4.95
CA ASP A 64 -31.52 -2.82 -3.70
C ASP A 64 -30.32 -3.74 -3.96
N VAL A 65 -29.15 -3.16 -3.84
CA VAL A 65 -27.87 -3.84 -4.07
C VAL A 65 -27.63 -4.99 -3.08
N ILE A 66 -28.18 -4.92 -1.85
CA ILE A 66 -28.00 -6.00 -0.86
C ILE A 66 -28.81 -7.23 -1.27
N ALA A 67 -30.04 -7.03 -1.79
CA ALA A 67 -30.83 -8.11 -2.33
C ALA A 67 -30.15 -8.75 -3.56
N VAL A 68 -29.66 -7.94 -4.49
CA VAL A 68 -28.90 -8.39 -5.68
C VAL A 68 -27.66 -9.21 -5.26
N ALA A 69 -26.86 -8.69 -4.33
CA ALA A 69 -25.64 -9.35 -3.87
C ALA A 69 -25.92 -10.68 -3.19
N ASN A 70 -26.98 -10.78 -2.37
CA ASN A 70 -27.39 -12.02 -1.72
C ASN A 70 -27.86 -13.07 -2.73
N ASP A 71 -28.65 -12.68 -3.75
CA ASP A 71 -29.08 -13.60 -4.82
C ASP A 71 -27.86 -14.11 -5.61
N LEU A 72 -26.94 -13.22 -5.94
CA LEU A 72 -25.70 -13.58 -6.64
C LEU A 72 -24.84 -14.50 -5.78
N GLY A 73 -24.69 -14.19 -4.48
CA GLY A 73 -23.92 -15.01 -3.54
C GLY A 73 -24.45 -16.44 -3.44
N ARG A 74 -25.80 -16.62 -3.37
CA ARG A 74 -26.44 -17.94 -3.42
C ARG A 74 -26.14 -18.67 -4.72
N ARG A 75 -26.28 -17.99 -5.86
CA ARG A 75 -26.07 -18.58 -7.19
C ARG A 75 -24.61 -19.02 -7.41
N LEU A 76 -23.65 -18.21 -6.97
CA LEU A 76 -22.22 -18.44 -7.14
C LEU A 76 -21.57 -19.21 -5.98
N ARG A 77 -22.33 -19.55 -4.95
CA ARG A 77 -21.81 -20.11 -3.68
C ARG A 77 -20.67 -19.26 -3.10
N ALA A 78 -20.86 -17.95 -3.14
CA ALA A 78 -19.87 -16.95 -2.76
C ALA A 78 -20.23 -16.26 -1.44
N ASN A 79 -19.20 -15.74 -0.75
CA ASN A 79 -19.39 -14.93 0.45
C ASN A 79 -19.85 -13.52 0.08
N VAL A 80 -20.82 -12.98 0.84
CA VAL A 80 -21.35 -11.63 0.64
C VAL A 80 -21.11 -10.81 1.89
N VAL A 81 -20.52 -9.63 1.70
CA VAL A 81 -20.37 -8.62 2.76
C VAL A 81 -21.11 -7.36 2.31
N GLY A 82 -22.25 -7.08 2.95
CA GLY A 82 -23.08 -5.91 2.64
C GLY A 82 -22.82 -4.75 3.60
N HIS A 83 -22.91 -3.53 3.10
CA HIS A 83 -22.86 -2.29 3.87
C HIS A 83 -24.11 -1.44 3.57
N PRO A 84 -25.27 -1.75 4.19
CA PRO A 84 -26.56 -1.11 3.86
C PRO A 84 -26.51 0.42 3.96
N ARG A 85 -25.82 0.95 4.99
CA ARG A 85 -25.69 2.40 5.20
C ARG A 85 -25.11 3.13 3.98
N PHE A 86 -24.25 2.47 3.20
CA PHE A 86 -23.59 3.06 2.03
C PHE A 86 -24.14 2.53 0.71
N GLY A 87 -25.12 1.63 0.76
CA GLY A 87 -25.67 1.01 -0.45
C GLY A 87 -24.57 0.28 -1.25
N THR A 88 -23.72 -0.51 -0.58
CA THR A 88 -22.65 -1.28 -1.24
C THR A 88 -22.59 -2.71 -0.73
N ALA A 89 -22.14 -3.62 -1.58
CA ALA A 89 -21.87 -5.01 -1.22
C ALA A 89 -20.65 -5.54 -1.98
N VAL A 90 -19.96 -6.48 -1.38
CA VAL A 90 -18.85 -7.22 -1.99
C VAL A 90 -19.26 -8.69 -2.08
N VAL A 91 -19.18 -9.26 -3.28
CA VAL A 91 -19.36 -10.70 -3.50
C VAL A 91 -18.00 -11.30 -3.80
N ARG A 92 -17.56 -12.23 -2.96
CA ARG A 92 -16.24 -12.85 -3.06
C ARG A 92 -16.36 -14.37 -3.13
N GLY A 93 -15.86 -14.95 -4.21
CA GLY A 93 -15.75 -16.38 -4.43
C GLY A 93 -14.33 -16.81 -4.74
N ARG A 94 -14.18 -18.07 -5.15
CA ARG A 94 -12.88 -18.62 -5.51
C ARG A 94 -12.33 -17.98 -6.79
N GLY A 95 -11.31 -17.15 -6.65
CA GLY A 95 -10.65 -16.47 -7.77
C GLY A 95 -11.36 -15.25 -8.32
N PHE A 96 -12.43 -14.75 -7.68
CA PHE A 96 -13.11 -13.53 -8.09
C PHE A 96 -13.55 -12.66 -6.91
N ARG A 97 -13.66 -11.37 -7.20
CA ARG A 97 -14.31 -10.37 -6.36
C ARG A 97 -15.10 -9.43 -7.27
N LEU A 98 -16.35 -9.17 -6.89
CA LEU A 98 -17.19 -8.14 -7.51
C LEU A 98 -17.59 -7.14 -6.43
N ASP A 99 -17.39 -5.85 -6.72
CA ASP A 99 -17.84 -4.76 -5.89
C ASP A 99 -19.13 -4.19 -6.49
N LEU A 100 -20.23 -4.29 -5.76
CA LEU A 100 -21.54 -3.80 -6.19
C LEU A 100 -21.93 -2.56 -5.38
N ALA A 101 -22.47 -1.57 -6.04
CA ALA A 101 -23.01 -0.38 -5.41
C ALA A 101 -24.39 -0.04 -5.97
N ARG A 102 -25.24 0.55 -5.14
CA ARG A 102 -26.44 1.22 -5.61
C ARG A 102 -26.07 2.59 -6.15
N ALA A 103 -26.65 2.99 -7.27
CA ALA A 103 -26.55 4.34 -7.79
C ALA A 103 -27.03 5.34 -6.72
N ARG A 104 -26.27 6.41 -6.50
CA ARG A 104 -26.48 7.33 -5.38
C ARG A 104 -25.94 8.71 -5.61
N THR A 105 -26.54 9.70 -4.97
CA THR A 105 -25.96 11.03 -4.72
C THR A 105 -25.25 11.05 -3.35
N GLU A 106 -24.33 11.99 -3.21
CA GLU A 106 -23.54 12.22 -1.98
C GLU A 106 -23.66 13.69 -1.56
N PHE A 107 -23.92 13.91 -0.28
CA PHE A 107 -24.00 15.23 0.33
C PHE A 107 -22.96 15.34 1.45
N TYR A 108 -22.15 16.35 1.40
CA TYR A 108 -21.11 16.64 2.38
C TYR A 108 -21.55 17.78 3.28
N ALA A 109 -21.74 17.53 4.59
CA ALA A 109 -22.16 18.55 5.55
C ALA A 109 -21.06 19.60 5.78
N ARG A 110 -19.80 19.24 5.59
CA ARG A 110 -18.61 20.11 5.69
C ARG A 110 -17.42 19.42 5.05
N PRO A 111 -16.38 20.17 4.63
CA PRO A 111 -15.16 19.56 4.12
C PRO A 111 -14.58 18.50 5.07
N GLY A 112 -14.16 17.36 4.52
CA GLY A 112 -13.62 16.22 5.28
C GLY A 112 -14.64 15.33 5.99
N ALA A 113 -15.92 15.69 6.02
CA ALA A 113 -16.98 14.81 6.55
C ALA A 113 -17.16 13.56 5.68
N LEU A 114 -17.71 12.50 6.27
CA LEU A 114 -18.23 11.39 5.48
C LEU A 114 -19.53 11.82 4.81
N PRO A 115 -19.77 11.43 3.55
CA PRO A 115 -20.99 11.80 2.85
C PRO A 115 -22.23 11.13 3.45
N THR A 116 -23.34 11.83 3.43
CA THR A 116 -24.68 11.23 3.50
C THR A 116 -25.06 10.80 2.10
N VAL A 117 -25.47 9.55 1.94
CA VAL A 117 -25.82 8.97 0.64
C VAL A 117 -27.33 8.81 0.49
N ARG A 118 -27.84 9.07 -0.71
CA ARG A 118 -29.24 8.82 -1.08
C ARG A 118 -29.27 8.03 -2.40
N PRO A 119 -30.19 7.04 -2.52
CA PRO A 119 -30.41 6.34 -3.78
C PRO A 119 -30.74 7.31 -4.92
N SER A 120 -30.23 7.02 -6.12
CA SER A 120 -30.39 7.89 -7.26
C SER A 120 -30.23 7.13 -8.58
N THR A 121 -30.18 7.83 -9.71
CA THR A 121 -29.93 7.29 -11.04
C THR A 121 -28.44 7.14 -11.34
N ILE A 122 -28.10 6.42 -12.40
CA ILE A 122 -26.70 6.27 -12.83
C ILE A 122 -26.07 7.61 -13.23
N GLU A 123 -26.84 8.50 -13.85
CA GLU A 123 -26.39 9.84 -14.26
C GLU A 123 -25.89 10.63 -13.05
N GLU A 124 -26.71 10.72 -12.01
CA GLU A 124 -26.35 11.42 -10.76
C GLU A 124 -25.21 10.71 -10.01
N ASP A 125 -25.06 9.37 -10.13
CA ASP A 125 -23.92 8.66 -9.59
C ASP A 125 -22.62 9.03 -10.33
N LEU A 126 -22.68 9.30 -11.62
CA LEU A 126 -21.52 9.76 -12.38
C LEU A 126 -21.11 11.18 -12.00
N ASP A 127 -22.05 12.07 -11.69
CA ASP A 127 -21.81 13.47 -11.34
C ASP A 127 -21.06 13.66 -10.02
N ARG A 128 -21.17 12.73 -9.06
CA ARG A 128 -20.46 12.80 -7.76
C ARG A 128 -19.04 12.27 -7.77
N ARG A 129 -18.55 11.72 -8.89
CA ARG A 129 -17.24 11.08 -8.98
C ARG A 129 -16.09 12.08 -8.96
N ASP A 130 -14.88 11.58 -8.90
CA ASP A 130 -13.68 12.39 -8.69
C ASP A 130 -13.14 13.04 -9.98
N PHE A 131 -13.02 12.27 -11.05
CA PHE A 131 -12.40 12.70 -12.30
C PHE A 131 -13.20 12.23 -13.50
N THR A 132 -13.17 13.01 -14.59
CA THR A 132 -13.86 12.69 -15.86
C THR A 132 -13.56 11.27 -16.34
N ILE A 133 -12.31 10.86 -16.30
CA ILE A 133 -11.84 9.52 -16.72
C ILE A 133 -12.37 8.38 -15.84
N ASN A 134 -12.92 8.66 -14.69
CA ASN A 134 -13.54 7.71 -13.77
C ASN A 134 -15.06 7.91 -13.66
N ALA A 135 -15.60 8.94 -14.33
CA ALA A 135 -17.02 9.29 -14.33
C ALA A 135 -17.72 8.81 -15.62
N MET A 136 -17.43 7.57 -16.00
CA MET A 136 -18.04 6.89 -17.14
C MET A 136 -18.70 5.59 -16.70
N ALA A 137 -19.78 5.19 -17.39
CA ALA A 137 -20.44 3.90 -17.20
C ALA A 137 -20.66 3.20 -18.55
N LEU A 138 -20.46 1.88 -18.55
CA LEU A 138 -20.85 1.00 -19.66
C LEU A 138 -22.09 0.21 -19.23
N ARG A 139 -23.21 0.41 -19.91
CA ARG A 139 -24.44 -0.33 -19.65
C ARG A 139 -24.27 -1.79 -20.09
N LEU A 140 -24.38 -2.72 -19.17
CA LEU A 140 -24.29 -4.15 -19.43
C LEU A 140 -25.69 -4.76 -19.65
N VAL A 141 -26.68 -4.34 -18.87
CA VAL A 141 -28.09 -4.77 -18.94
C VAL A 141 -28.98 -3.54 -18.94
N GLY A 142 -30.14 -3.61 -19.64
CA GLY A 142 -31.15 -2.55 -19.76
C GLY A 142 -31.51 -2.26 -21.21
N GLU A 143 -32.11 -1.10 -21.48
CA GLU A 143 -32.67 -0.76 -22.80
C GLU A 143 -31.63 -0.72 -23.95
N ARG A 144 -30.38 -0.34 -23.64
CA ARG A 144 -29.32 -0.16 -24.65
C ARG A 144 -27.99 -0.78 -24.17
N PRO A 145 -27.87 -2.13 -24.14
CA PRO A 145 -26.61 -2.77 -23.75
C PRO A 145 -25.44 -2.32 -24.65
N GLY A 146 -24.27 -2.09 -24.03
CA GLY A 146 -23.07 -1.59 -24.71
C GLY A 146 -23.02 -0.08 -24.87
N GLU A 147 -24.01 0.67 -24.37
CA GLU A 147 -23.97 2.13 -24.36
C GLU A 147 -22.91 2.62 -23.37
N LEU A 148 -21.96 3.42 -23.86
CA LEU A 148 -21.04 4.18 -23.03
C LEU A 148 -21.70 5.50 -22.63
N MET A 149 -21.89 5.69 -21.33
CA MET A 149 -22.39 6.92 -20.73
C MET A 149 -21.17 7.74 -20.29
N ASP A 150 -20.90 8.83 -20.98
CA ASP A 150 -19.79 9.76 -20.72
C ASP A 150 -20.35 11.19 -20.72
N LEU A 151 -20.82 11.64 -19.57
CA LEU A 151 -21.46 12.95 -19.39
C LEU A 151 -20.43 14.09 -19.28
N HIS A 152 -19.19 13.76 -18.95
CA HIS A 152 -18.14 14.73 -18.61
C HIS A 152 -16.97 14.74 -19.57
N GLY A 153 -17.00 13.96 -20.66
CA GLY A 153 -15.94 13.90 -21.67
C GLY A 153 -14.72 13.13 -21.22
N GLY A 154 -14.91 12.08 -20.42
CA GLY A 154 -13.85 11.20 -19.93
C GLY A 154 -13.10 10.47 -21.02
N GLU A 155 -13.80 10.04 -22.10
CA GLU A 155 -13.15 9.41 -23.28
C GLU A 155 -12.15 10.37 -23.94
N ARG A 156 -12.55 11.63 -24.16
CA ARG A 156 -11.66 12.67 -24.71
C ARG A 156 -10.46 12.94 -23.81
N ASP A 157 -10.68 13.00 -22.49
CA ASP A 157 -9.60 13.24 -21.53
C ASP A 157 -8.66 12.01 -21.44
N LEU A 158 -9.15 10.79 -21.66
CA LEU A 158 -8.30 9.58 -21.79
C LEU A 158 -7.42 9.64 -23.04
N GLU A 159 -8.00 9.99 -24.19
CA GLU A 159 -7.24 10.17 -25.45
C GLU A 159 -6.17 11.26 -25.30
N GLY A 160 -6.54 12.38 -24.65
CA GLY A 160 -5.64 13.52 -24.37
C GLY A 160 -4.65 13.27 -23.24
N LYS A 161 -4.71 12.11 -22.55
CA LYS A 161 -3.91 11.80 -21.36
C LYS A 161 -4.01 12.90 -20.30
N MET A 162 -5.22 13.34 -20.03
CA MET A 162 -5.54 14.45 -19.15
C MET A 162 -6.32 13.98 -17.91
N LEU A 163 -5.95 14.47 -16.73
CA LEU A 163 -6.72 14.28 -15.51
C LEU A 163 -7.48 15.56 -15.16
N ARG A 164 -8.79 15.48 -15.14
CA ARG A 164 -9.71 16.61 -14.91
C ARG A 164 -10.74 16.27 -13.84
N ILE A 165 -10.97 17.20 -12.88
CA ILE A 165 -12.08 17.16 -11.93
C ILE A 165 -13.40 17.47 -12.63
N LEU A 166 -14.51 17.05 -12.03
CA LEU A 166 -15.86 17.29 -12.59
C LEU A 166 -16.32 18.73 -12.38
N HIS A 167 -15.99 19.32 -11.23
CA HIS A 167 -16.37 20.70 -10.86
C HIS A 167 -15.32 21.35 -9.93
N GLY A 168 -15.36 22.66 -9.81
CA GLY A 168 -14.35 23.47 -9.12
C GLY A 168 -14.25 23.27 -7.61
N GLU A 169 -15.26 22.69 -6.96
CA GLU A 169 -15.32 22.44 -5.51
C GLU A 169 -14.99 20.97 -5.16
N SER A 170 -14.63 20.16 -6.14
CA SER A 170 -14.40 18.72 -5.99
C SER A 170 -13.43 18.35 -4.87
N PHE A 171 -12.37 19.16 -4.63
CA PHE A 171 -11.39 18.92 -3.56
C PHE A 171 -11.88 19.40 -2.18
N GLN A 172 -12.85 20.33 -2.15
CA GLN A 172 -13.50 20.77 -0.92
C GLN A 172 -14.50 19.72 -0.43
N ASP A 173 -15.24 19.10 -1.34
CA ASP A 173 -16.17 18.01 -1.02
C ASP A 173 -15.42 16.83 -0.40
N ASP A 174 -14.37 16.36 -1.05
CA ASP A 174 -13.50 15.30 -0.51
C ASP A 174 -12.02 15.60 -0.80
N ALA A 175 -11.32 16.09 0.21
CA ALA A 175 -9.89 16.40 0.09
C ALA A 175 -9.02 15.15 -0.18
N THR A 176 -9.50 13.92 0.03
CA THR A 176 -8.76 12.72 -0.41
C THR A 176 -8.61 12.65 -1.92
N ARG A 177 -9.48 13.34 -2.68
CA ARG A 177 -9.34 13.46 -4.14
C ARG A 177 -8.04 14.12 -4.57
N ILE A 178 -7.40 14.94 -3.71
CA ILE A 178 -6.07 15.52 -3.94
C ILE A 178 -5.01 14.42 -4.05
N PHE A 179 -5.03 13.44 -3.12
CA PHE A 179 -4.13 12.28 -3.16
C PHE A 179 -4.45 11.38 -4.36
N ARG A 180 -5.72 11.19 -4.64
CA ARG A 180 -6.18 10.46 -5.82
C ARG A 180 -5.74 11.13 -7.12
N ALA A 181 -5.74 12.47 -7.19
CA ALA A 181 -5.26 13.24 -8.35
C ALA A 181 -3.78 12.96 -8.62
N VAL A 182 -2.90 13.10 -7.63
CA VAL A 182 -1.47 12.83 -7.82
C VAL A 182 -1.21 11.34 -8.09
N ARG A 183 -1.99 10.44 -7.49
CA ARG A 183 -1.88 9.00 -7.71
C ARG A 183 -2.29 8.60 -9.12
N TYR A 184 -3.44 9.02 -9.61
CA TYR A 184 -3.87 8.70 -10.99
C TYR A 184 -2.98 9.37 -12.04
N ALA A 185 -2.65 10.66 -11.87
CA ALA A 185 -1.75 11.35 -12.80
C ALA A 185 -0.37 10.67 -12.86
N GLY A 186 0.19 10.28 -11.70
CA GLY A 186 1.47 9.57 -11.64
C GLY A 186 1.39 8.15 -12.19
N ARG A 187 0.36 7.37 -11.82
CA ARG A 187 0.15 5.98 -12.27
C ARG A 187 -0.05 5.90 -13.79
N LEU A 188 -0.94 6.74 -14.34
CA LEU A 188 -1.29 6.72 -15.76
C LEU A 188 -0.31 7.50 -16.64
N GLY A 189 0.55 8.34 -16.04
CA GLY A 189 1.42 9.24 -16.80
C GLY A 189 0.66 10.40 -17.44
N PHE A 190 -0.48 10.80 -16.88
CA PHE A 190 -1.34 11.86 -17.40
C PHE A 190 -0.94 13.22 -16.85
N ALA A 191 -1.15 14.27 -17.64
CA ALA A 191 -1.06 15.64 -17.18
C ALA A 191 -2.31 16.01 -16.33
N ILE A 192 -2.11 16.78 -15.26
CA ILE A 192 -3.23 17.39 -14.53
C ILE A 192 -3.67 18.62 -15.31
N GLU A 193 -4.95 18.69 -15.67
CA GLU A 193 -5.54 19.79 -16.41
C GLU A 193 -5.38 21.13 -15.63
N ARG A 194 -5.32 22.25 -16.36
CA ARG A 194 -4.95 23.57 -15.81
C ARG A 194 -5.86 24.01 -14.67
N LEU A 195 -7.19 23.94 -14.84
CA LEU A 195 -8.16 24.32 -13.80
C LEU A 195 -8.06 23.36 -12.62
N THR A 196 -7.97 22.06 -12.88
CA THR A 196 -7.76 21.02 -11.86
C THR A 196 -6.50 21.30 -11.04
N ALA A 197 -5.40 21.68 -11.69
CA ALA A 197 -4.14 22.02 -11.02
C ALA A 197 -4.27 23.30 -10.16
N ALA A 198 -5.02 24.28 -10.63
CA ALA A 198 -5.32 25.53 -9.89
C ALA A 198 -6.17 25.22 -8.65
N CYS A 199 -7.25 24.45 -8.78
CA CYS A 199 -8.10 24.02 -7.67
C CYS A 199 -7.29 23.19 -6.65
N LEU A 200 -6.42 22.28 -7.09
CA LEU A 200 -5.55 21.50 -6.20
C LEU A 200 -4.64 22.45 -5.37
N GLY A 201 -4.06 23.44 -6.01
CA GLY A 201 -3.21 24.43 -5.30
C GLY A 201 -3.99 25.26 -4.30
N ARG A 202 -5.20 25.74 -4.66
CA ARG A 202 -6.11 26.51 -3.80
C ARG A 202 -6.58 25.69 -2.59
N ASP A 203 -6.99 24.45 -2.83
CA ASP A 203 -7.76 23.63 -1.88
C ASP A 203 -6.90 22.68 -1.06
N ARG A 204 -5.58 22.63 -1.29
CA ARG A 204 -4.71 21.68 -0.59
C ARG A 204 -4.74 21.81 0.94
N GLY A 205 -5.08 23.00 1.49
CA GLY A 205 -5.27 23.20 2.93
C GLY A 205 -6.34 22.30 3.53
N TYR A 206 -7.35 21.88 2.75
CA TYR A 206 -8.38 20.94 3.23
C TYR A 206 -7.83 19.53 3.54
N ILE A 207 -6.58 19.21 3.19
CA ILE A 207 -5.92 17.98 3.64
C ILE A 207 -5.91 17.87 5.18
N GLU A 208 -5.86 18.97 5.89
CA GLU A 208 -5.92 19.01 7.35
C GLU A 208 -7.23 18.44 7.91
N THR A 209 -8.33 18.55 7.15
CA THR A 209 -9.64 18.05 7.55
C THR A 209 -9.79 16.54 7.41
N ILE A 210 -8.88 15.87 6.67
CA ILE A 210 -8.90 14.43 6.49
C ILE A 210 -8.50 13.74 7.79
N SER A 211 -9.30 12.77 8.26
CA SER A 211 -8.92 11.96 9.42
C SER A 211 -7.62 11.19 9.17
N GLY A 212 -6.81 11.00 10.23
CA GLY A 212 -5.51 10.33 10.14
C GLY A 212 -5.60 8.96 9.45
N THR A 213 -6.62 8.16 9.78
CA THR A 213 -6.84 6.85 9.15
C THR A 213 -7.12 6.94 7.65
N ARG A 214 -7.90 7.93 7.19
CA ARG A 214 -8.16 8.13 5.75
C ARG A 214 -6.88 8.58 5.05
N LEU A 215 -6.15 9.52 5.66
CA LEU A 215 -4.89 10.02 5.12
C LEU A 215 -3.85 8.90 4.99
N ARG A 216 -3.66 8.09 6.05
CA ARG A 216 -2.78 6.91 6.02
C ARG A 216 -3.14 5.97 4.87
N ARG A 217 -4.42 5.66 4.68
CA ARG A 217 -4.87 4.76 3.60
C ARG A 217 -4.51 5.27 2.20
N GLU A 218 -4.50 6.58 1.98
CA GLU A 218 -4.05 7.13 0.68
C GLU A 218 -2.54 6.89 0.48
N PHE A 219 -1.69 7.05 1.51
CA PHE A 219 -0.27 6.70 1.43
C PHE A 219 -0.05 5.19 1.24
N GLU A 220 -0.82 4.34 1.92
CA GLU A 220 -0.79 2.88 1.74
C GLU A 220 -1.10 2.49 0.28
N ARG A 221 -2.12 3.11 -0.32
CA ARG A 221 -2.46 2.92 -1.75
C ARG A 221 -1.35 3.41 -2.68
N ILE A 222 -0.71 4.53 -2.36
CA ILE A 222 0.43 5.04 -3.13
C ILE A 222 1.64 4.09 -3.03
N ALA A 223 1.90 3.53 -1.85
CA ALA A 223 3.05 2.65 -1.60
C ALA A 223 3.05 1.37 -2.44
N ILE A 224 1.88 0.85 -2.79
CA ILE A 224 1.74 -0.38 -3.59
C ILE A 224 1.77 -0.12 -5.11
N GLU A 225 1.68 1.13 -5.55
CA GLU A 225 1.72 1.47 -6.98
C GLU A 225 3.10 1.19 -7.59
N VAL A 226 3.12 0.68 -8.82
CA VAL A 226 4.36 0.44 -9.57
C VAL A 226 5.10 1.75 -9.82
N GLU A 227 4.36 2.81 -10.15
CA GLU A 227 4.89 4.14 -10.46
C GLU A 227 5.02 5.05 -9.22
N VAL A 228 5.18 4.46 -8.04
CA VAL A 228 5.26 5.19 -6.74
C VAL A 228 6.27 6.34 -6.76
N GLY A 229 7.41 6.18 -7.42
CA GLY A 229 8.42 7.25 -7.56
C GLY A 229 7.91 8.46 -8.35
N ARG A 230 7.11 8.24 -9.40
CA ARG A 230 6.46 9.31 -10.18
C ARG A 230 5.39 10.01 -9.36
N ILE A 231 4.58 9.24 -8.65
CA ILE A 231 3.49 9.74 -7.80
C ILE A 231 4.06 10.62 -6.69
N ILE A 232 5.05 10.16 -5.94
CA ILE A 232 5.67 10.92 -4.83
C ILE A 232 6.37 12.18 -5.35
N ARG A 233 7.04 12.10 -6.51
CA ARG A 233 7.62 13.30 -7.15
C ARG A 233 6.56 14.33 -7.48
N LEU A 234 5.41 13.91 -8.01
CA LEU A 234 4.29 14.80 -8.33
C LEU A 234 3.67 15.38 -7.08
N ALA A 235 3.46 14.56 -6.04
CA ALA A 235 2.95 15.00 -4.74
C ALA A 235 3.86 16.07 -4.10
N ALA A 236 5.18 15.88 -4.15
CA ALA A 236 6.14 16.88 -3.68
C ALA A 236 6.07 18.19 -4.47
N ARG A 237 6.08 18.11 -5.81
CA ARG A 237 5.98 19.30 -6.67
C ARG A 237 4.70 20.09 -6.49
N ARG A 238 3.64 19.45 -6.03
CA ARG A 238 2.32 20.05 -5.74
C ARG A 238 2.14 20.40 -4.27
N HIS A 239 3.19 20.24 -3.44
CA HIS A 239 3.18 20.49 -1.99
C HIS A 239 2.12 19.67 -1.23
N VAL A 240 1.73 18.51 -1.77
CA VAL A 240 0.73 17.61 -1.15
C VAL A 240 1.35 16.85 0.03
N LEU A 241 2.66 16.53 -0.03
CA LEU A 241 3.35 15.85 1.06
C LEU A 241 3.45 16.75 2.29
N GLU A 242 3.89 17.99 2.10
CA GLU A 242 4.02 19.01 3.17
C GLU A 242 2.66 19.35 3.80
N ALA A 243 1.59 19.43 2.98
CA ALA A 243 0.24 19.63 3.47
C ALA A 243 -0.30 18.43 4.28
N ALA A 244 0.21 17.21 4.05
CA ALA A 244 -0.11 16.05 4.87
C ALA A 244 0.59 16.08 6.22
N HIS A 245 1.89 16.42 6.23
CA HIS A 245 2.70 16.64 7.41
C HIS A 245 4.01 17.38 7.05
N GLN A 246 4.38 18.39 7.84
CA GLN A 246 5.56 19.24 7.59
C GLN A 246 6.88 18.46 7.49
N GLU A 247 7.00 17.33 8.18
CA GLU A 247 8.18 16.47 8.15
C GLU A 247 8.28 15.61 6.87
N PHE A 248 7.23 15.57 6.03
CA PHE A 248 7.26 14.81 4.79
C PHE A 248 8.04 15.54 3.70
N THR A 249 9.36 15.44 3.78
CA THR A 249 10.28 16.00 2.80
C THR A 249 10.81 14.92 1.88
N ILE A 250 11.04 15.26 0.62
CA ILE A 250 11.57 14.33 -0.38
C ILE A 250 12.69 14.97 -1.22
N GLU A 251 13.91 14.55 -0.97
CA GLU A 251 15.09 14.90 -1.75
C GLU A 251 15.35 13.87 -2.84
N SER A 252 16.24 14.18 -3.79
CA SER A 252 16.58 13.29 -4.91
C SER A 252 17.01 11.89 -4.47
N ARG A 253 17.72 11.77 -3.34
CA ARG A 253 18.16 10.47 -2.80
C ARG A 253 16.99 9.65 -2.28
N LYS A 254 16.11 10.27 -1.49
CA LYS A 254 14.87 9.66 -1.00
C LYS A 254 13.95 9.25 -2.15
N LEU A 255 13.84 10.12 -3.18
CA LEU A 255 13.01 9.81 -4.35
C LEU A 255 13.52 8.59 -5.13
N ARG A 256 14.85 8.41 -5.24
CA ARG A 256 15.42 7.18 -5.82
C ARG A 256 15.13 5.95 -4.97
N ALA A 257 15.12 6.10 -3.64
CA ALA A 257 14.74 5.02 -2.72
C ALA A 257 13.26 4.64 -2.87
N VAL A 258 12.36 5.63 -2.92
CA VAL A 258 10.91 5.41 -3.16
C VAL A 258 10.68 4.68 -4.49
N ALA A 259 11.38 5.03 -5.55
CA ALA A 259 11.24 4.37 -6.86
C ALA A 259 11.62 2.88 -6.83
N ARG A 260 12.31 2.42 -5.78
CA ARG A 260 12.66 1.01 -5.59
C ARG A 260 11.68 0.24 -4.71
N LEU A 261 10.65 0.87 -4.14
CA LEU A 261 9.63 0.19 -3.34
C LEU A 261 9.00 -1.03 -4.04
N PRO A 262 8.71 -0.99 -5.35
CA PRO A 262 8.16 -2.16 -6.05
C PRO A 262 9.02 -3.42 -6.00
N THR A 263 10.32 -3.32 -5.68
CA THR A 263 11.22 -4.48 -5.51
C THR A 263 11.08 -5.17 -4.15
N LEU A 264 10.37 -4.55 -3.20
CA LEU A 264 10.11 -5.10 -1.86
C LEU A 264 8.78 -5.86 -1.83
N PRO A 265 8.59 -6.76 -0.85
CA PRO A 265 7.30 -7.38 -0.58
C PRO A 265 6.20 -6.33 -0.41
N ALA A 266 5.03 -6.54 -1.00
CA ALA A 266 3.92 -5.58 -0.96
C ALA A 266 3.51 -5.22 0.49
N SER A 267 3.60 -6.18 1.42
CA SER A 267 3.33 -6.01 2.85
C SER A 267 4.28 -5.08 3.59
N HIS A 268 5.47 -4.76 3.01
CA HIS A 268 6.46 -3.89 3.65
C HIS A 268 6.43 -2.45 3.11
N ARG A 269 5.88 -2.24 1.90
CA ARG A 269 6.05 -0.99 1.13
C ARG A 269 5.49 0.24 1.83
N ASP A 270 4.38 0.12 2.52
CA ASP A 270 3.73 1.22 3.26
C ASP A 270 4.62 1.71 4.41
N ALA A 271 5.12 0.80 5.25
CA ALA A 271 6.01 1.15 6.35
C ALA A 271 7.35 1.70 5.84
N VAL A 272 7.92 1.10 4.78
CA VAL A 272 9.16 1.59 4.15
C VAL A 272 8.95 2.98 3.54
N LEU A 273 7.80 3.27 2.93
CA LEU A 273 7.49 4.61 2.43
C LEU A 273 7.50 5.63 3.57
N PHE A 274 6.82 5.36 4.70
CA PHE A 274 6.83 6.25 5.86
C PHE A 274 8.24 6.44 6.45
N CYS A 275 9.03 5.37 6.54
CA CYS A 275 10.43 5.44 6.92
C CYS A 275 11.22 6.41 6.03
N ILE A 276 11.06 6.33 4.70
CA ILE A 276 11.78 7.21 3.76
C ILE A 276 11.33 8.66 3.92
N LEU A 277 10.02 8.91 4.03
CA LEU A 277 9.48 10.26 4.20
C LEU A 277 9.97 10.91 5.49
N LEU A 278 10.07 10.15 6.58
CA LEU A 278 10.46 10.62 7.92
C LEU A 278 11.96 10.44 8.24
N ALA A 279 12.78 10.02 7.28
CA ALA A 279 14.18 9.67 7.53
C ALA A 279 15.06 10.81 8.08
N GLN A 280 14.62 12.07 7.95
CA GLN A 280 15.32 13.25 8.45
C GLN A 280 14.53 13.97 9.55
N ALA A 281 13.38 13.43 9.94
CA ALA A 281 12.57 14.03 10.99
C ALA A 281 13.27 13.94 12.35
N ALA A 282 13.12 15.01 13.15
CA ALA A 282 13.47 14.92 14.56
C ALA A 282 12.53 13.92 15.28
N PRO A 283 12.94 13.33 16.40
CA PRO A 283 12.09 12.37 17.12
C PRO A 283 10.68 12.89 17.40
N SER A 284 10.53 14.12 17.87
CA SER A 284 9.22 14.76 18.13
C SER A 284 8.41 14.97 16.85
N GLY A 285 9.06 15.32 15.73
CA GLY A 285 8.40 15.45 14.43
C GLY A 285 7.90 14.11 13.89
N ALA A 286 8.68 13.04 14.07
CA ALA A 286 8.28 11.68 13.70
C ALA A 286 7.09 11.20 14.55
N GLU A 287 7.08 11.45 15.86
CA GLU A 287 5.95 11.15 16.75
C GLU A 287 4.70 11.93 16.33
N GLY A 288 4.84 13.22 16.00
CA GLY A 288 3.75 14.04 15.46
C GLY A 288 3.15 13.46 14.18
N ALA A 289 3.98 13.01 13.25
CA ALA A 289 3.54 12.36 12.00
C ALA A 289 2.82 11.03 12.27
N ILE A 290 3.37 10.20 13.17
CA ILE A 290 2.76 8.92 13.59
C ILE A 290 1.35 9.16 14.14
N GLY A 291 1.20 10.14 15.03
CA GLY A 291 -0.10 10.51 15.60
C GLY A 291 -1.06 11.09 14.55
N ARG A 292 -0.59 12.06 13.73
CA ARG A 292 -1.40 12.71 12.68
C ARG A 292 -1.98 11.71 11.68
N LEU A 293 -1.20 10.71 11.26
CA LEU A 293 -1.65 9.69 10.31
C LEU A 293 -2.31 8.49 10.98
N ALA A 294 -2.40 8.45 12.30
CA ALA A 294 -2.86 7.28 13.06
C ALA A 294 -2.16 6.00 12.54
N MET A 295 -0.83 6.02 12.46
CA MET A 295 -0.05 4.89 11.95
C MET A 295 -0.29 3.64 12.78
N THR A 296 -0.22 2.47 12.15
CA THR A 296 -0.30 1.18 12.85
C THR A 296 0.95 0.96 13.70
N GLY A 297 0.89 0.08 14.73
CA GLY A 297 2.05 -0.27 15.55
C GLY A 297 3.25 -0.68 14.69
N ARG A 298 3.04 -1.55 13.68
CA ARG A 298 4.08 -1.97 12.73
C ARG A 298 4.74 -0.79 12.01
N GLN A 299 3.96 0.17 11.51
CA GLN A 299 4.47 1.34 10.79
C GLN A 299 5.26 2.26 11.74
N ALA A 300 4.76 2.49 12.95
CA ALA A 300 5.43 3.31 13.98
C ALA A 300 6.75 2.68 14.44
N GLU A 301 6.76 1.37 14.70
CA GLU A 301 7.96 0.62 15.07
C GLU A 301 9.00 0.64 13.96
N ALA A 302 8.59 0.54 12.68
CA ALA A 302 9.50 0.64 11.54
C ALA A 302 10.16 2.03 11.48
N VAL A 303 9.40 3.11 11.66
CA VAL A 303 9.93 4.48 11.69
C VAL A 303 10.92 4.65 12.84
N ALA A 304 10.54 4.28 14.07
CA ALA A 304 11.41 4.35 15.24
C ALA A 304 12.68 3.48 15.06
N GLY A 305 12.52 2.29 14.48
CA GLY A 305 13.61 1.39 14.13
C GLY A 305 14.61 2.01 13.17
N LEU A 306 14.14 2.67 12.08
CA LEU A 306 14.99 3.38 11.13
C LEU A 306 15.78 4.50 11.79
N LEU A 307 15.12 5.36 12.57
CA LEU A 307 15.79 6.46 13.30
C LEU A 307 16.84 5.91 14.27
N GLY A 308 16.57 4.75 14.90
CA GLY A 308 17.53 4.03 15.72
C GLY A 308 18.74 3.53 14.92
N ILE A 309 18.54 2.95 13.73
CA ILE A 309 19.64 2.48 12.85
C ILE A 309 20.50 3.66 12.39
N GLN A 310 19.88 4.79 12.05
CA GLN A 310 20.61 5.98 11.58
C GLN A 310 21.58 6.54 12.61
N ARG A 311 21.29 6.46 13.91
CA ARG A 311 22.21 6.85 14.99
C ARG A 311 23.52 6.04 14.99
N HIS A 312 23.48 4.81 14.47
CA HIS A 312 24.62 3.92 14.32
C HIS A 312 25.22 3.91 12.90
N ALA A 313 24.82 4.83 12.02
CA ALA A 313 25.28 4.84 10.62
C ALA A 313 26.82 4.97 10.50
N GLY A 314 27.46 5.72 11.41
CA GLY A 314 28.91 5.84 11.51
C GLY A 314 29.55 4.50 11.83
N GLU A 315 29.08 3.81 12.86
CA GLU A 315 29.55 2.48 13.29
C GLU A 315 29.33 1.43 12.18
N LEU A 316 28.15 1.41 11.57
CA LEU A 316 27.82 0.56 10.43
C LEU A 316 28.74 0.81 9.22
N SER A 317 29.32 2.02 9.08
CA SER A 317 30.24 2.39 8.00
C SER A 317 31.71 2.16 8.33
N ALA A 318 32.10 2.06 9.61
CA ALA A 318 33.49 1.97 10.05
C ALA A 318 34.16 0.67 9.58
N ALA A 319 35.40 0.75 9.10
CA ALA A 319 36.10 -0.40 8.48
C ALA A 319 36.22 -1.63 9.39
N GLY A 320 36.49 -1.42 10.70
CA GLY A 320 36.74 -2.47 11.69
C GLY A 320 35.47 -3.07 12.33
N THR A 321 34.27 -2.61 12.00
CA THR A 321 33.03 -3.15 12.61
C THR A 321 32.82 -4.61 12.18
N LYS A 322 32.77 -5.50 13.16
CA LYS A 322 32.61 -6.95 12.95
C LYS A 322 31.17 -7.30 12.51
N PRO A 323 30.99 -8.41 11.77
CA PRO A 323 29.65 -8.91 11.40
C PRO A 323 28.73 -9.14 12.59
N SER A 324 29.28 -9.70 13.70
CA SER A 324 28.52 -9.91 14.94
C SER A 324 27.96 -8.61 15.51
N ARG A 325 28.74 -7.54 15.50
CA ARG A 325 28.32 -6.23 15.99
C ARG A 325 27.23 -5.61 15.09
N ILE A 326 27.34 -5.79 13.78
CA ILE A 326 26.31 -5.35 12.84
C ILE A 326 25.00 -6.11 13.08
N ALA A 327 25.08 -7.43 13.27
CA ALA A 327 23.93 -8.25 13.60
C ALA A 327 23.27 -7.83 14.92
N GLU A 328 24.07 -7.53 15.94
CA GLU A 328 23.57 -7.05 17.23
C GLU A 328 22.79 -5.72 17.11
N LEU A 329 23.27 -4.78 16.29
CA LEU A 329 22.62 -3.49 16.05
C LEU A 329 21.31 -3.63 15.26
N LEU A 330 21.23 -4.59 14.34
CA LEU A 330 20.11 -4.73 13.40
C LEU A 330 19.04 -5.73 13.87
N SER A 331 19.44 -6.83 14.54
CA SER A 331 18.51 -7.91 14.91
C SER A 331 17.30 -7.49 15.76
N PRO A 332 17.38 -6.48 16.66
CA PRO A 332 16.19 -6.02 17.40
C PRO A 332 15.30 -5.05 16.60
N ARG A 333 15.61 -4.77 15.33
CA ARG A 333 14.87 -3.79 14.53
C ARG A 333 13.90 -4.48 13.57
N PRO A 334 12.73 -3.87 13.29
CA PRO A 334 11.81 -4.35 12.25
C PRO A 334 12.53 -4.46 10.90
N VAL A 335 12.18 -5.47 10.12
CA VAL A 335 12.79 -5.71 8.80
C VAL A 335 12.56 -4.52 7.86
N GLU A 336 11.41 -3.88 7.93
CA GLU A 336 11.07 -2.69 7.14
C GLU A 336 12.00 -1.50 7.43
N ALA A 337 12.42 -1.33 8.67
CA ALA A 337 13.41 -0.32 9.05
C ALA A 337 14.78 -0.61 8.42
N ILE A 338 15.19 -1.88 8.45
CA ILE A 338 16.47 -2.33 7.89
C ILE A 338 16.45 -2.22 6.36
N GLU A 339 15.38 -2.64 5.71
CA GLU A 339 15.17 -2.49 4.26
C GLU A 339 15.18 -1.01 3.84
N SER A 340 14.52 -0.16 4.61
CA SER A 340 14.52 1.29 4.38
C SER A 340 15.94 1.84 4.38
N PHE A 341 16.72 1.52 5.41
CA PHE A 341 18.12 1.96 5.50
C PHE A 341 18.97 1.41 4.35
N ALA A 342 18.71 0.18 3.90
CA ALA A 342 19.40 -0.44 2.75
C ALA A 342 19.10 0.27 1.41
N LEU A 343 18.00 1.06 1.32
CA LEU A 343 17.65 1.82 0.12
C LEU A 343 18.41 3.15 0.00
N PHE A 344 18.68 3.84 1.10
CA PHE A 344 19.25 5.20 1.06
C PHE A 344 20.36 5.50 2.10
N GLY A 345 20.80 4.54 2.90
CA GLY A 345 21.90 4.69 3.83
C GLY A 345 23.26 4.97 3.16
N PRO A 346 24.33 5.30 3.92
CA PRO A 346 25.67 5.45 3.38
C PRO A 346 26.16 4.17 2.68
N ALA A 347 26.83 4.28 1.55
CA ALA A 347 27.15 3.16 0.66
C ALA A 347 27.86 1.97 1.36
N ARG A 348 28.81 2.27 2.27
CA ARG A 348 29.52 1.22 3.02
C ARG A 348 28.59 0.50 4.01
N ALA A 349 27.76 1.26 4.75
CA ALA A 349 26.76 0.70 5.65
C ALA A 349 25.72 -0.13 4.89
N VAL A 350 25.23 0.37 3.77
CA VAL A 350 24.24 -0.34 2.91
C VAL A 350 24.77 -1.71 2.46
N ARG A 351 26.04 -1.82 2.05
CA ARG A 351 26.59 -3.13 1.66
C ARG A 351 26.54 -4.15 2.80
N ARG A 352 26.82 -3.72 4.03
CA ARG A 352 26.80 -4.57 5.22
C ARG A 352 25.38 -4.90 5.67
N VAL A 353 24.48 -3.92 5.63
CA VAL A 353 23.06 -4.12 5.93
C VAL A 353 22.43 -5.11 4.95
N ARG A 354 22.76 -5.04 3.66
CA ARG A 354 22.31 -6.03 2.67
C ARG A 354 22.86 -7.41 2.99
N ARG A 355 24.17 -7.51 3.31
CA ARG A 355 24.75 -8.79 3.71
C ARG A 355 24.09 -9.37 4.97
N TYR A 356 23.70 -8.51 5.92
CA TYR A 356 22.88 -8.93 7.04
C TYR A 356 21.51 -9.48 6.59
N LEU A 357 20.81 -8.78 5.71
CA LEU A 357 19.51 -9.20 5.20
C LEU A 357 19.58 -10.51 4.39
N ASP A 358 20.64 -10.69 3.62
CA ASP A 358 20.77 -11.82 2.67
C ASP A 358 21.42 -13.05 3.32
N GLU A 359 22.33 -12.86 4.27
CA GLU A 359 23.17 -13.93 4.83
C GLU A 359 23.08 -13.98 6.37
N TRP A 360 23.53 -12.93 7.05
CA TRP A 360 23.87 -13.00 8.48
C TRP A 360 22.67 -13.21 9.39
N ARG A 361 21.53 -12.69 9.07
CA ARG A 361 20.30 -12.88 9.87
C ARG A 361 19.82 -14.32 9.93
N PHE A 362 20.31 -15.19 9.06
CA PHE A 362 19.95 -16.61 9.00
C PHE A 362 21.00 -17.50 9.70
N VAL A 363 22.15 -16.96 10.06
CA VAL A 363 23.18 -17.69 10.79
C VAL A 363 22.66 -18.09 12.16
N ARG A 364 22.88 -19.36 12.52
CA ARG A 364 22.52 -19.93 13.82
C ARG A 364 23.67 -20.77 14.32
N PRO A 365 23.91 -20.86 15.64
CA PRO A 365 24.78 -21.90 16.22
C PRO A 365 24.24 -23.28 15.84
N GLN A 366 25.12 -24.26 15.74
CA GLN A 366 24.77 -25.68 15.57
C GLN A 366 24.39 -26.30 16.91
N LEU A 367 25.06 -25.89 18.00
CA LEU A 367 24.73 -26.29 19.36
C LEU A 367 23.49 -25.56 19.86
N ASP A 368 22.58 -26.32 20.47
CA ASP A 368 21.41 -25.79 21.12
C ASP A 368 21.57 -25.68 22.65
N GLY A 369 20.49 -25.23 23.36
CA GLY A 369 20.55 -25.07 24.81
C GLY A 369 20.74 -26.39 25.56
N SER A 370 20.34 -27.54 25.02
CA SER A 370 20.49 -28.87 25.63
C SER A 370 21.92 -29.37 25.46
N ASP A 371 22.54 -29.08 24.32
CA ASP A 371 23.95 -29.40 24.09
C ASP A 371 24.85 -28.63 25.04
N LEU A 372 24.56 -27.34 25.26
CA LEU A 372 25.32 -26.51 26.19
C LEU A 372 25.23 -27.03 27.63
N GLN A 373 24.04 -27.51 28.05
CA GLN A 373 23.90 -28.12 29.38
C GLN A 373 24.70 -29.41 29.50
N ARG A 374 24.75 -30.25 28.48
CA ARG A 374 25.59 -31.45 28.44
C ARG A 374 27.09 -31.12 28.50
N LEU A 375 27.49 -29.96 27.99
CA LEU A 375 28.84 -29.42 28.06
C LEU A 375 29.16 -28.67 29.37
N GLY A 376 28.26 -28.72 30.37
CA GLY A 376 28.50 -28.17 31.71
C GLY A 376 28.04 -26.72 31.92
N ILE A 377 27.34 -26.11 30.96
CA ILE A 377 26.76 -24.76 31.12
C ILE A 377 25.51 -24.84 31.99
N ALA A 378 25.48 -24.10 33.08
CA ALA A 378 24.36 -24.06 34.02
C ALA A 378 23.08 -23.55 33.36
N ARG A 379 21.90 -24.11 33.74
CA ARG A 379 20.58 -23.66 33.26
C ARG A 379 20.37 -22.20 33.59
N GLY A 380 19.64 -21.50 32.69
CA GLY A 380 19.25 -20.11 32.89
C GLY A 380 20.01 -19.11 32.01
N PRO A 381 20.33 -17.89 32.50
CA PRO A 381 20.94 -16.82 31.70
C PRO A 381 22.28 -17.18 31.05
N ALA A 382 23.02 -18.13 31.66
CA ALA A 382 24.29 -18.62 31.14
C ALA A 382 24.17 -19.29 29.77
N VAL A 383 23.11 -20.05 29.52
CA VAL A 383 22.80 -20.66 28.22
C VAL A 383 22.59 -19.58 27.16
N GLY A 384 21.78 -18.57 27.44
CA GLY A 384 21.50 -17.46 26.53
C GLY A 384 22.75 -16.65 26.19
N SER A 385 23.61 -16.35 27.17
CA SER A 385 24.88 -15.63 26.94
C SER A 385 25.87 -16.46 26.11
N THR A 386 25.91 -17.77 26.33
CA THR A 386 26.81 -18.69 25.57
C THR A 386 26.32 -18.81 24.12
N LEU A 387 24.99 -18.96 23.86
CA LEU A 387 24.45 -18.98 22.51
C LEU A 387 24.74 -17.66 21.75
N LYS A 388 24.67 -16.52 22.43
CA LYS A 388 25.05 -15.22 21.84
C LYS A 388 26.53 -15.17 21.47
N ALA A 389 27.41 -15.69 22.34
CA ALA A 389 28.84 -15.74 22.09
C ALA A 389 29.16 -16.66 20.90
N LEU A 390 28.53 -17.83 20.81
CA LEU A 390 28.64 -18.75 19.68
C LEU A 390 28.20 -18.10 18.38
N LEU A 391 27.01 -17.46 18.38
CA LEU A 391 26.50 -16.72 17.21
C LEU A 391 27.46 -15.63 16.76
N ALA A 392 28.01 -14.86 17.70
CA ALA A 392 29.00 -13.82 17.39
C ALA A 392 30.27 -14.41 16.78
N ALA A 393 30.78 -15.53 17.35
CA ALA A 393 31.97 -16.22 16.84
C ALA A 393 31.77 -16.77 15.41
N ARG A 394 30.58 -17.32 15.10
CA ARG A 394 30.23 -17.79 13.75
C ARG A 394 30.12 -16.62 12.76
N LEU A 395 29.44 -15.56 13.13
CA LEU A 395 29.32 -14.38 12.28
C LEU A 395 30.67 -13.75 11.96
N ASP A 396 31.60 -13.77 12.92
CA ASP A 396 32.94 -13.22 12.76
C ASP A 396 33.93 -14.22 12.11
N GLY A 397 33.49 -15.43 11.76
CA GLY A 397 34.28 -16.46 11.09
C GLY A 397 35.32 -17.13 11.99
N ARG A 398 35.22 -16.97 13.32
CA ARG A 398 36.13 -17.63 14.28
C ARG A 398 35.77 -19.10 14.54
N VAL A 399 34.51 -19.45 14.26
CA VAL A 399 33.93 -20.78 14.47
C VAL A 399 33.18 -21.15 13.20
N VAL A 400 33.47 -22.31 12.65
CA VAL A 400 32.90 -22.80 11.38
C VAL A 400 32.21 -24.14 11.57
N THR A 401 32.87 -25.06 12.31
CA THR A 401 32.39 -26.43 12.51
C THR A 401 31.71 -26.58 13.88
N ASN A 402 31.08 -27.74 14.09
CA ASN A 402 30.51 -28.11 15.39
C ASN A 402 31.62 -28.28 16.45
N GLU A 403 32.77 -28.86 16.05
CA GLU A 403 33.93 -29.06 16.90
C GLU A 403 34.50 -27.73 17.41
N ASP A 404 34.55 -26.70 16.53
CA ASP A 404 34.95 -25.34 16.95
C ASP A 404 33.98 -24.77 17.98
N GLU A 405 32.64 -25.00 17.82
CA GLU A 405 31.65 -24.56 18.80
C GLU A 405 31.85 -25.22 20.15
N VAL A 406 32.07 -26.54 20.17
CA VAL A 406 32.35 -27.30 21.40
C VAL A 406 33.63 -26.78 22.09
N ALA A 407 34.70 -26.55 21.34
CA ALA A 407 35.94 -25.99 21.87
C ALA A 407 35.72 -24.62 22.52
N LEU A 408 35.01 -23.71 21.83
CA LEU A 408 34.68 -22.38 22.36
C LEU A 408 33.82 -22.45 23.63
N VAL A 409 32.85 -23.38 23.70
CA VAL A 409 31.99 -23.55 24.89
C VAL A 409 32.86 -24.00 26.10
N ARG A 410 33.80 -24.93 25.90
CA ARG A 410 34.72 -25.36 26.96
C ARG A 410 35.60 -24.23 27.48
N GLU A 411 36.19 -23.43 26.57
CA GLU A 411 36.96 -22.23 26.92
C GLU A 411 36.14 -21.24 27.77
N LEU A 412 34.90 -20.96 27.36
CA LEU A 412 33.99 -20.06 28.08
C LEU A 412 33.56 -20.61 29.45
N ALA A 413 33.45 -21.93 29.61
CA ALA A 413 33.14 -22.58 30.89
C ALA A 413 34.33 -22.47 31.85
N GLU A 414 35.56 -22.74 31.38
CA GLU A 414 36.80 -22.64 32.18
C GLU A 414 37.09 -21.20 32.64
N ALA A 415 36.91 -20.22 31.75
CA ALA A 415 37.08 -18.80 32.09
C ALA A 415 36.12 -18.32 33.18
N LYS A 416 34.89 -18.83 33.21
CA LYS A 416 33.91 -18.52 34.28
C LYS A 416 34.25 -19.21 35.61
N MET A 417 34.79 -20.40 35.57
CA MET A 417 35.19 -21.11 36.79
C MET A 417 36.41 -20.43 37.46
N SER A 418 37.35 -19.92 36.68
CA SER A 418 38.51 -19.16 37.18
C SER A 418 38.13 -17.80 37.76
N SER A 419 37.15 -17.10 37.17
CA SER A 419 36.65 -15.79 37.66
C SER A 419 35.76 -15.88 38.90
N SER A 420 35.21 -17.06 39.24
CA SER A 420 34.44 -17.29 40.47
C SER A 420 35.26 -17.76 41.67
N ARG A 421 36.57 -18.01 41.49
CA ARG A 421 37.50 -18.41 42.51
C ARG A 421 38.47 -17.31 42.99
N GLY A 422 38.46 -16.17 42.40
CA GLY A 422 39.18 -14.97 42.80
C GLY A 422 38.23 -13.89 43.34
#